data_748c5d20e76b39efb0636234b2a4759d
#
_entry.id   748c5d20e76b39efb0636234b2a4759d
#
_cell.length_a   1.000
_cell.length_b   1.000
_cell.length_c   1.000
_cell.angle_alpha   90.00
_cell.angle_beta   90.00
_cell.angle_gamma   90.00
#
_symmetry.space_group_name_H-M   'P 1'
#
loop_
_entity.id
_entity.type
_entity.pdbx_description
1 polymer ?
#
loop_
_entity_poly.entity_id
_entity_poly.type
_entity_poly.pdbx_seq_one_letter_code
_entity_poly.pdbx_strand_id
1 'polypeptide(L)'
;MRREVFHFVYEWDSFTHFMQTLDTRQLRAFVSLARSGSFTQAGRELHLTQSAISLAIKALERDLGCQLFHRQGKSVHLTHAGRELLPSAETILQVMTQARSTLGTLDQTPRGRLRIGCTTAAAQFILPTVFREFKESFPLYEIKVICG
;
A
#
# COMPACT_ATOMS: atom_id res chain seq x y z
N MET A 1 52.33 -23.43 -7.54
CA MET A 1 51.34 -22.37 -7.67
C MET A 1 49.96 -23.02 -7.57
N ARG A 2 49.43 -23.18 -6.33
CA ARG A 2 48.12 -23.83 -6.08
C ARG A 2 47.05 -22.77 -6.20
N ARG A 3 46.12 -22.96 -7.13
CA ARG A 3 44.87 -22.19 -7.20
C ARG A 3 43.93 -22.70 -6.07
N GLU A 4 43.74 -21.89 -5.06
CA GLU A 4 42.68 -22.10 -4.09
C GLU A 4 41.37 -21.72 -4.77
N VAL A 5 40.51 -22.71 -5.01
CA VAL A 5 39.14 -22.52 -5.45
C VAL A 5 38.31 -22.28 -4.19
N PHE A 6 37.95 -21.02 -3.93
CA PHE A 6 37.00 -20.69 -2.90
C PHE A 6 35.63 -21.26 -3.34
N HIS A 7 35.21 -22.37 -2.75
CA HIS A 7 33.82 -22.83 -2.80
C HIS A 7 32.98 -21.92 -1.91
N PHE A 8 32.34 -20.94 -2.51
CA PHE A 8 31.28 -20.18 -1.88
C PHE A 8 30.01 -21.05 -1.95
N VAL A 9 29.81 -21.92 -0.97
CA VAL A 9 28.56 -22.65 -0.81
C VAL A 9 27.55 -21.67 -0.21
N TYR A 10 26.75 -21.05 -1.09
CA TYR A 10 25.55 -20.39 -0.64
C TYR A 10 24.58 -21.47 -0.14
N GLU A 11 24.29 -21.48 1.15
CA GLU A 11 23.16 -22.22 1.70
C GLU A 11 21.86 -21.62 1.14
N TRP A 12 21.41 -22.19 0.04
CA TRP A 12 20.15 -21.80 -0.61
C TRP A 12 18.93 -21.95 0.30
N ASP A 13 19.00 -22.84 1.32
CA ASP A 13 17.92 -23.03 2.29
C ASP A 13 17.69 -21.83 3.19
N SER A 14 18.73 -21.07 3.55
CA SER A 14 18.58 -19.83 4.31
C SER A 14 18.03 -18.68 3.44
N PHE A 15 18.32 -18.70 2.14
CA PHE A 15 17.87 -17.66 1.21
C PHE A 15 16.39 -17.83 0.82
N THR A 16 15.90 -19.06 0.70
CA THR A 16 14.47 -19.36 0.46
C THR A 16 13.60 -19.02 1.66
N HIS A 17 14.11 -19.13 2.88
CA HIS A 17 13.40 -18.71 4.09
C HIS A 17 13.33 -17.18 4.24
N PHE A 18 14.35 -16.46 3.75
CA PHE A 18 14.37 -14.98 3.74
C PHE A 18 13.47 -14.38 2.64
N MET A 19 13.12 -15.15 1.60
CA MET A 19 12.23 -14.74 0.51
C MET A 19 10.79 -15.24 0.69
N GLN A 20 10.30 -15.45 1.90
CA GLN A 20 8.86 -15.60 2.09
C GLN A 20 8.21 -14.23 1.81
N THR A 21 7.82 -14.06 0.54
CA THR A 21 7.14 -12.84 0.09
C THR A 21 5.80 -12.74 0.80
N LEU A 22 5.58 -11.64 1.51
CA LEU A 22 4.29 -11.33 2.13
C LEU A 22 3.18 -11.35 1.06
N ASP A 23 2.17 -12.18 1.27
CA ASP A 23 1.01 -12.23 0.37
C ASP A 23 0.17 -10.96 0.55
N THR A 24 -0.08 -10.28 -0.56
CA THR A 24 -0.90 -9.06 -0.60
C THR A 24 -2.32 -9.28 -0.06
N ARG A 25 -2.90 -10.46 -0.27
CA ARG A 25 -4.24 -10.80 0.25
C ARG A 25 -4.22 -10.89 1.77
N GLN A 26 -3.17 -11.46 2.34
CA GLN A 26 -2.96 -11.53 3.78
C GLN A 26 -2.77 -10.14 4.37
N LEU A 27 -1.95 -9.28 3.73
CA LEU A 27 -1.75 -7.88 4.17
C LEU A 27 -3.05 -7.08 4.12
N ARG A 28 -3.87 -7.24 3.08
CA ARG A 28 -5.19 -6.57 2.99
C ARG A 28 -6.13 -7.02 4.11
N ALA A 29 -6.19 -8.33 4.39
CA ALA A 29 -6.98 -8.86 5.49
C ALA A 29 -6.50 -8.31 6.84
N PHE A 30 -5.18 -8.23 7.04
CA PHE A 30 -4.55 -7.69 8.23
C PHE A 30 -4.92 -6.21 8.45
N VAL A 31 -4.74 -5.35 7.46
CA VAL A 31 -5.04 -3.91 7.56
C VAL A 31 -6.53 -3.68 7.78
N SER A 32 -7.42 -4.38 7.05
CA SER A 32 -8.87 -4.25 7.24
C SER A 32 -9.31 -4.70 8.64
N LEU A 33 -8.77 -5.82 9.15
CA LEU A 33 -9.07 -6.28 10.51
C LEU A 33 -8.51 -5.32 11.57
N ALA A 34 -7.32 -4.76 11.37
CA ALA A 34 -6.72 -3.79 12.28
C ALA A 34 -7.57 -2.52 12.42
N ARG A 35 -8.16 -2.06 11.32
CA ARG A 35 -9.01 -0.86 11.28
C ARG A 35 -10.41 -1.11 11.83
N SER A 36 -11.01 -2.24 11.49
CA SER A 36 -12.40 -2.54 11.87
C SER A 36 -12.56 -3.17 13.26
N GLY A 37 -11.50 -3.82 13.79
CA GLY A 37 -11.55 -4.60 15.03
C GLY A 37 -12.50 -5.81 14.97
N SER A 38 -13.01 -6.16 13.80
CA SER A 38 -14.04 -7.18 13.62
C SER A 38 -13.81 -8.02 12.37
N PHE A 39 -13.68 -9.34 12.54
CA PHE A 39 -13.56 -10.29 11.42
C PHE A 39 -14.74 -10.22 10.44
N THR A 40 -15.94 -10.00 10.96
CA THR A 40 -17.15 -9.88 10.13
C THR A 40 -17.13 -8.61 9.31
N GLN A 41 -16.73 -7.48 9.92
CA GLN A 41 -16.65 -6.20 9.23
C GLN A 41 -15.54 -6.22 8.18
N ALA A 42 -14.34 -6.73 8.52
CA ALA A 42 -13.24 -6.90 7.56
C ALA A 42 -13.64 -7.79 6.36
N GLY A 43 -14.41 -8.86 6.63
CA GLY A 43 -14.96 -9.69 5.56
C GLY A 43 -15.89 -8.92 4.62
N ARG A 44 -16.79 -8.10 5.15
CA ARG A 44 -17.68 -7.25 4.35
C ARG A 44 -16.90 -6.25 3.50
N GLU A 45 -15.92 -5.57 4.06
CA GLU A 45 -15.08 -4.58 3.35
C GLU A 45 -14.29 -5.21 2.19
N LEU A 46 -13.83 -6.45 2.36
CA LEU A 46 -13.03 -7.14 1.36
C LEU A 46 -13.84 -8.09 0.47
N HIS A 47 -15.17 -8.15 0.64
CA HIS A 47 -16.06 -9.09 -0.05
C HIS A 47 -15.65 -10.56 0.16
N LEU A 48 -15.24 -10.88 1.38
CA LEU A 48 -14.80 -12.21 1.81
C LEU A 48 -15.65 -12.71 3.00
N THR A 49 -15.65 -14.02 3.21
CA THR A 49 -16.26 -14.59 4.42
C THR A 49 -15.38 -14.31 5.65
N GLN A 50 -16.00 -14.29 6.83
CA GLN A 50 -15.27 -14.15 8.10
C GLN A 50 -14.21 -15.26 8.29
N SER A 51 -14.52 -16.48 7.85
CA SER A 51 -13.59 -17.63 7.88
C SER A 51 -12.38 -17.40 6.95
N ALA A 52 -12.57 -16.82 5.76
CA ALA A 52 -11.48 -16.49 4.85
C ALA A 52 -10.53 -15.44 5.44
N ILE A 53 -11.07 -14.39 6.09
CA ILE A 53 -10.25 -13.43 6.83
C ILE A 53 -9.47 -14.12 7.94
N SER A 54 -10.12 -14.98 8.74
CA SER A 54 -9.45 -15.71 9.82
C SER A 54 -8.30 -16.60 9.31
N LEU A 55 -8.49 -17.28 8.18
CA LEU A 55 -7.46 -18.10 7.55
C LEU A 55 -6.30 -17.24 7.01
N ALA A 56 -6.60 -16.11 6.38
CA ALA A 56 -5.57 -15.20 5.87
C ALA A 56 -4.70 -14.64 7.02
N ILE A 57 -5.30 -14.26 8.16
CA ILE A 57 -4.56 -13.79 9.33
C ILE A 57 -3.69 -14.91 9.91
N LYS A 58 -4.24 -16.11 10.10
CA LYS A 58 -3.46 -17.26 10.61
C LYS A 58 -2.29 -17.61 9.70
N ALA A 59 -2.48 -17.53 8.39
CA ALA A 59 -1.39 -17.76 7.43
C ALA A 59 -0.31 -16.69 7.58
N LEU A 60 -0.67 -15.41 7.66
CA LEU A 60 0.28 -14.31 7.86
C LEU A 60 1.07 -14.45 9.17
N GLU A 61 0.38 -14.78 10.27
CA GLU A 61 1.00 -14.99 11.58
C GLU A 61 1.98 -16.17 11.58
N ARG A 62 1.62 -17.25 10.88
CA ARG A 62 2.50 -18.41 10.68
C ARG A 62 3.73 -18.04 9.85
N ASP A 63 3.55 -17.31 8.76
CA ASP A 63 4.62 -16.92 7.84
C ASP A 63 5.61 -15.94 8.53
N LEU A 64 5.11 -15.09 9.44
CA LEU A 64 5.91 -14.16 10.24
C LEU A 64 6.43 -14.76 11.57
N GLY A 65 5.95 -15.92 11.98
CA GLY A 65 6.34 -16.58 13.23
C GLY A 65 5.88 -15.86 14.50
N CYS A 66 4.90 -14.93 14.40
CA CYS A 66 4.40 -14.17 15.55
C CYS A 66 2.91 -13.89 15.43
N GLN A 67 2.25 -13.70 16.56
CA GLN A 67 0.85 -13.28 16.61
C GLN A 67 0.74 -11.76 16.39
N LEU A 68 -0.15 -11.37 15.49
CA LEU A 68 -0.44 -9.97 15.17
C LEU A 68 -1.67 -9.45 15.90
N PHE A 69 -2.56 -10.35 16.29
CA PHE A 69 -3.77 -10.03 17.03
C PHE A 69 -3.91 -10.87 18.29
N HIS A 70 -4.53 -10.28 19.30
CA HIS A 70 -5.05 -11.00 20.46
C HIS A 70 -6.54 -10.72 20.62
N ARG A 71 -7.27 -11.67 21.21
CA ARG A 71 -8.69 -11.54 21.50
C ARG A 71 -8.87 -11.17 22.96
N GLN A 72 -9.67 -10.15 23.20
CA GLN A 72 -10.10 -9.78 24.55
C GLN A 72 -11.64 -9.75 24.57
N GLY A 73 -12.24 -10.83 25.02
CA GLY A 73 -13.69 -11.02 24.93
C GLY A 73 -14.19 -11.11 23.49
N LYS A 74 -15.05 -10.17 23.10
CA LYS A 74 -15.58 -10.06 21.73
C LYS A 74 -14.75 -9.17 20.81
N SER A 75 -13.76 -8.47 21.35
CA SER A 75 -12.94 -7.52 20.62
C SER A 75 -11.62 -8.13 20.18
N VAL A 76 -11.12 -7.63 19.04
CA VAL A 76 -9.84 -8.03 18.46
C VAL A 76 -8.91 -6.82 18.50
N HIS A 77 -7.73 -6.99 19.07
CA HIS A 77 -6.76 -5.92 19.25
C HIS A 77 -5.40 -6.33 18.69
N LEU A 78 -4.64 -5.36 18.18
CA LEU A 78 -3.28 -5.60 17.71
C LEU A 78 -2.36 -5.93 18.89
N THR A 79 -1.47 -6.91 18.67
CA THR A 79 -0.30 -7.14 19.52
C THR A 79 0.74 -6.03 19.32
N HIS A 80 1.87 -6.07 20.02
CA HIS A 80 3.00 -5.17 19.74
C HIS A 80 3.50 -5.38 18.30
N ALA A 81 3.71 -6.65 17.89
CA ALA A 81 4.13 -6.98 16.53
C ALA A 81 3.13 -6.48 15.46
N GLY A 82 1.81 -6.61 15.73
CA GLY A 82 0.78 -6.08 14.84
C GLY A 82 0.85 -4.55 14.70
N ARG A 83 1.12 -3.82 15.79
CA ARG A 83 1.29 -2.35 15.73
C ARG A 83 2.51 -1.93 14.93
N GLU A 84 3.61 -2.67 15.04
CA GLU A 84 4.83 -2.42 14.26
C GLU A 84 4.65 -2.73 12.78
N LEU A 85 3.92 -3.79 12.45
CA LEU A 85 3.67 -4.18 11.05
C LEU A 85 2.71 -3.22 10.34
N LEU A 86 1.74 -2.63 11.04
CA LEU A 86 0.63 -1.90 10.42
C LEU A 86 1.08 -0.75 9.50
N PRO A 87 1.99 0.15 9.89
CA PRO A 87 2.44 1.23 9.01
C PRO A 87 3.12 0.71 7.74
N SER A 88 3.93 -0.33 7.88
CA SER A 88 4.62 -0.96 6.73
C SER A 88 3.64 -1.64 5.78
N ALA A 89 2.66 -2.38 6.31
CA ALA A 89 1.62 -3.03 5.52
C ALA A 89 0.77 -2.01 4.74
N GLU A 90 0.39 -0.89 5.36
CA GLU A 90 -0.34 0.21 4.72
C GLU A 90 0.49 0.84 3.59
N THR A 91 1.77 1.11 3.83
CA THR A 91 2.69 1.67 2.83
C THR A 91 2.84 0.74 1.63
N ILE A 92 3.04 -0.57 1.85
CA ILE A 92 3.13 -1.56 0.77
C ILE A 92 1.87 -1.55 -0.09
N LEU A 93 0.69 -1.60 0.52
CA LEU A 93 -0.59 -1.59 -0.20
C LEU A 93 -0.81 -0.28 -0.97
N GLN A 94 -0.39 0.85 -0.41
CA GLN A 94 -0.46 2.15 -1.07
C GLN A 94 0.46 2.20 -2.30
N VAL A 95 1.72 1.78 -2.18
CA VAL A 95 2.68 1.74 -3.31
C VAL A 95 2.19 0.82 -4.41
N MET A 96 1.62 -0.34 -4.08
CA MET A 96 1.03 -1.24 -5.07
C MET A 96 -0.17 -0.63 -5.79
N THR A 97 -1.01 0.13 -5.08
CA THR A 97 -2.14 0.85 -5.68
C THR A 97 -1.64 1.95 -6.62
N GLN A 98 -0.62 2.69 -6.20
CA GLN A 98 0.00 3.74 -7.01
C GLN A 98 0.65 3.17 -8.28
N ALA A 99 1.37 2.05 -8.18
CA ALA A 99 1.96 1.39 -9.34
C ALA A 99 0.89 0.98 -10.38
N ARG A 100 -0.25 0.47 -9.92
CA ARG A 100 -1.38 0.16 -10.80
C ARG A 100 -1.98 1.39 -11.46
N SER A 101 -2.16 2.49 -10.72
CA SER A 101 -2.71 3.73 -11.28
C SER A 101 -1.75 4.35 -12.32
N THR A 102 -0.45 4.30 -12.09
CA THR A 102 0.55 4.76 -13.05
C THR A 102 0.49 3.98 -14.36
N LEU A 103 0.35 2.66 -14.29
CA LEU A 103 0.22 1.82 -15.50
C LEU A 103 -1.13 2.01 -16.20
N GLY A 104 -2.21 2.21 -15.46
CA GLY A 104 -3.54 2.52 -16.03
C GLY A 104 -3.59 3.87 -16.76
N THR A 105 -2.65 4.77 -16.49
CA THR A 105 -2.53 6.06 -17.17
C THR A 105 -1.61 6.03 -18.39
N LEU A 106 -0.84 4.95 -18.60
CA LEU A 106 0.03 4.81 -19.77
C LEU A 106 -0.77 4.59 -21.08
N ASP A 107 -1.95 3.96 -21.01
CA ASP A 107 -2.84 3.74 -22.16
C ASP A 107 -3.85 4.87 -22.40
N GLN A 108 -4.03 5.74 -21.45
CA GLN A 108 -4.87 6.93 -21.54
C GLN A 108 -4.02 8.12 -21.17
N THR A 109 -3.51 8.84 -22.19
CA THR A 109 -3.00 10.20 -21.94
C THR A 109 -4.11 10.95 -21.19
N PRO A 110 -3.92 11.26 -19.90
CA PRO A 110 -5.01 11.82 -19.11
C PRO A 110 -5.37 13.17 -19.69
N ARG A 111 -6.49 13.21 -20.41
CA ARG A 111 -7.09 14.43 -20.90
C ARG A 111 -8.19 14.80 -19.93
N GLY A 112 -8.05 15.92 -19.28
CA GLY A 112 -9.04 16.39 -18.34
C GLY A 112 -9.15 17.91 -18.35
N ARG A 113 -10.23 18.44 -17.78
CA ARG A 113 -10.42 19.86 -17.53
C ARG A 113 -10.43 20.11 -16.03
N LEU A 114 -9.50 20.93 -15.57
CA LEU A 114 -9.45 21.38 -14.20
C LEU A 114 -9.96 22.85 -14.17
N ARG A 115 -11.00 23.10 -13.37
CA ARG A 115 -11.53 24.45 -13.17
C ARG A 115 -11.22 24.88 -11.75
N ILE A 116 -10.50 25.98 -11.60
CA ILE A 116 -10.08 26.50 -10.31
C ILE A 116 -10.61 27.91 -10.15
N GLY A 117 -11.36 28.16 -9.07
CA GLY A 117 -11.72 29.50 -8.64
C GLY A 117 -10.68 29.99 -7.63
N CYS A 118 -10.17 31.21 -7.82
CA CYS A 118 -9.21 31.81 -6.89
C CYS A 118 -9.27 33.35 -6.94
N THR A 119 -8.63 33.97 -5.95
CA THR A 119 -8.43 35.42 -5.96
C THR A 119 -7.35 35.81 -6.97
N THR A 120 -7.40 37.06 -7.47
CA THR A 120 -6.39 37.60 -8.39
C THR A 120 -4.97 37.46 -7.83
N ALA A 121 -4.78 37.70 -6.54
CA ALA A 121 -3.48 37.55 -5.88
C ALA A 121 -2.96 36.10 -5.92
N ALA A 122 -3.82 35.12 -5.66
CA ALA A 122 -3.43 33.71 -5.75
C ALA A 122 -3.09 33.32 -7.19
N ALA A 123 -3.83 33.80 -8.17
CA ALA A 123 -3.55 33.57 -9.59
C ALA A 123 -2.19 34.13 -10.03
N GLN A 124 -1.77 35.28 -9.50
CA GLN A 124 -0.52 35.90 -9.87
C GLN A 124 0.72 35.34 -9.16
N PHE A 125 0.61 34.99 -7.89
CA PHE A 125 1.78 34.68 -7.06
C PHE A 125 1.92 33.21 -6.69
N ILE A 126 0.83 32.47 -6.63
CA ILE A 126 0.85 31.05 -6.16
C ILE A 126 0.68 30.08 -7.31
N LEU A 127 -0.35 30.27 -8.13
CA LEU A 127 -0.73 29.31 -9.16
C LEU A 127 0.35 29.06 -10.24
N PRO A 128 1.20 29.99 -10.67
CA PRO A 128 2.19 29.70 -11.70
C PRO A 128 3.18 28.62 -11.33
N THR A 129 3.62 28.58 -10.07
CA THR A 129 4.53 27.52 -9.58
C THR A 129 3.83 26.18 -9.53
N VAL A 130 2.63 26.14 -8.95
CA VAL A 130 1.84 24.91 -8.84
C VAL A 130 1.48 24.34 -10.23
N PHE A 131 1.11 25.23 -11.18
CA PHE A 131 0.75 24.77 -12.53
C PHE A 131 1.93 24.29 -13.35
N ARG A 132 3.13 24.78 -13.09
CA ARG A 132 4.33 24.27 -13.73
C ARG A 132 4.53 22.81 -13.35
N GLU A 133 4.57 22.49 -12.07
CA GLU A 133 4.71 21.12 -11.56
C GLU A 133 3.56 20.21 -12.03
N PHE A 134 2.33 20.72 -11.99
CA PHE A 134 1.17 19.99 -12.46
C PHE A 134 1.25 19.67 -13.96
N LYS A 135 1.67 20.62 -14.79
CA LYS A 135 1.80 20.43 -16.24
C LYS A 135 2.94 19.50 -16.63
N GLU A 136 4.01 19.42 -15.84
CA GLU A 136 5.07 18.41 -16.02
C GLU A 136 4.53 17.01 -15.81
N SER A 137 3.66 16.81 -14.82
CA SER A 137 3.04 15.53 -14.51
C SER A 137 1.82 15.21 -15.41
N PHE A 138 1.09 16.25 -15.85
CA PHE A 138 -0.18 16.12 -16.59
C PHE A 138 -0.25 17.09 -17.79
N PRO A 139 0.56 16.88 -18.85
CA PRO A 139 0.72 17.83 -19.96
C PRO A 139 -0.56 18.08 -20.76
N LEU A 140 -1.47 17.11 -20.81
CA LEU A 140 -2.69 17.16 -21.61
C LEU A 140 -3.95 17.65 -20.87
N TYR A 141 -3.80 18.06 -19.59
CA TYR A 141 -4.90 18.68 -18.85
C TYR A 141 -5.10 20.13 -19.28
N GLU A 142 -6.35 20.49 -19.59
CA GLU A 142 -6.76 21.89 -19.75
C GLU A 142 -7.07 22.48 -18.37
N ILE A 143 -6.37 23.57 -18.01
CA ILE A 143 -6.61 24.24 -16.75
C ILE A 143 -7.34 25.57 -17.05
N LYS A 144 -8.52 25.74 -16.46
CA LYS A 144 -9.27 27.01 -16.52
C LYS A 144 -9.29 27.63 -15.13
N VAL A 145 -8.70 28.83 -15.04
CA VAL A 145 -8.72 29.66 -13.82
C VAL A 145 -9.83 30.69 -13.93
N ILE A 146 -10.60 30.83 -12.87
CA ILE A 146 -11.65 31.83 -12.72
C ILE A 146 -11.28 32.68 -11.53
N CYS A 147 -10.98 33.97 -11.78
CA CYS A 147 -10.67 34.92 -10.72
C CYS A 147 -11.95 35.67 -10.31
N GLY A 148 -12.18 35.74 -8.99
CA GLY A 148 -13.26 36.52 -8.38
C GLY A 148 -12.70 37.65 -7.55
#